data_87f7f1af9a283ddd2e1d141f3ab9ebca
#
_entry.id   87f7f1af9a283ddd2e1d141f3ab9ebca
#
_cell.length_a   1.000
_cell.length_b   1.000
_cell.length_c   1.000
_cell.angle_alpha   90.00
_cell.angle_beta   90.00
_cell.angle_gamma   90.00
#
_symmetry.space_group_name_H-M   'P 1'
#
loop_
_entity.id
_entity.type
_entity.pdbx_description
1 polymer ?
#
loop_
_entity_poly.entity_id
_entity_poly.type
_entity_poly.pdbx_seq_one_letter_code
_entity_poly.pdbx_strand_id
1 'polypeptide(L)'
;LEVGNGGMTDDEYRAHFSLWALMAAPLIAGNDLRSMTEATVEILTNREVIAVNQDPLGIQGTPVSESTTLEVWHKRLAGADSHAVVLLNRTEVEAEIAVTWESLGLSASLAQVRDLWRGQDVGALDEGYAALVPAHGVVMVKVTGQ
;
A
#
# COMPACT_ATOMS: atom_id res chain seq x y z
N LEU A 1 1.13 6.79 14.97
CA LEU A 1 1.78 7.05 13.68
C LEU A 1 2.99 7.97 13.87
N GLU A 2 4.09 7.67 13.16
CA GLU A 2 5.31 8.50 13.14
C GLU A 2 5.31 9.56 12.05
N VAL A 3 4.31 9.57 11.17
CA VAL A 3 4.21 10.51 10.05
C VAL A 3 4.26 11.96 10.57
N GLY A 4 5.27 12.71 10.10
CA GLY A 4 5.45 14.13 10.45
C GLY A 4 6.21 14.38 11.75
N ASN A 5 6.76 13.36 12.43
CA ASN A 5 7.58 13.55 13.65
C ASN A 5 9.06 13.89 13.37
N GLY A 6 9.49 13.81 12.12
CA GLY A 6 10.89 13.98 11.71
C GLY A 6 11.67 12.66 11.75
N GLY A 7 12.87 12.67 11.16
CA GLY A 7 13.77 11.53 11.12
C GLY A 7 13.50 10.50 10.02
N MET A 8 12.47 10.69 9.21
CA MET A 8 12.10 9.85 8.07
C MET A 8 11.83 10.72 6.84
N THR A 9 12.06 10.19 5.66
CA THR A 9 11.67 10.80 4.39
C THR A 9 10.17 10.66 4.14
N ASP A 10 9.64 11.40 3.17
CA ASP A 10 8.23 11.28 2.78
C ASP A 10 7.88 9.88 2.24
N ASP A 11 8.84 9.20 1.57
CA ASP A 11 8.64 7.83 1.08
C ASP A 11 8.59 6.82 2.23
N GLU A 12 9.44 6.98 3.25
CA GLU A 12 9.38 6.17 4.46
C GLU A 12 8.08 6.43 5.25
N TYR A 13 7.59 7.68 5.29
CA TYR A 13 6.28 7.98 5.89
C TYR A 13 5.13 7.33 5.13
N ARG A 14 5.16 7.33 3.79
CA ARG A 14 4.17 6.62 2.97
C ARG A 14 4.25 5.10 3.21
N ALA A 15 5.45 4.54 3.31
CA ALA A 15 5.65 3.12 3.60
C ALA A 15 5.07 2.76 4.99
N HIS A 16 5.39 3.55 6.02
CA HIS A 16 4.84 3.40 7.37
C HIS A 16 3.31 3.45 7.37
N PHE A 17 2.72 4.47 6.76
CA PHE A 17 1.26 4.65 6.71
C PHE A 17 0.56 3.53 5.94
N SER A 18 1.14 3.08 4.81
CA SER A 18 0.63 1.96 4.02
C SER A 18 0.57 0.67 4.80
N LEU A 19 1.65 0.32 5.53
CA LEU A 19 1.68 -0.87 6.37
C LEU A 19 0.68 -0.78 7.53
N TRP A 20 0.56 0.39 8.19
CA TRP A 20 -0.43 0.61 9.24
C TRP A 20 -1.86 0.42 8.73
N ALA A 21 -2.15 0.97 7.55
CA ALA A 21 -3.44 0.81 6.89
C ALA A 21 -3.73 -0.65 6.50
N LEU A 22 -2.72 -1.33 5.93
CA LEU A 22 -2.86 -2.73 5.53
C LEU A 22 -3.10 -3.64 6.74
N MET A 23 -2.43 -3.38 7.87
CA MET A 23 -2.58 -4.15 9.10
C MET A 23 -3.83 -3.81 9.92
N ALA A 24 -4.72 -2.95 9.41
CA ALA A 24 -5.90 -2.47 10.13
C ALA A 24 -5.56 -1.90 11.53
N ALA A 25 -4.37 -1.32 11.67
CA ALA A 25 -3.92 -0.73 12.93
C ALA A 25 -4.59 0.64 13.16
N PRO A 26 -4.77 1.08 14.41
CA PRO A 26 -5.37 2.38 14.70
C PRO A 26 -4.57 3.54 14.07
N LEU A 27 -5.21 4.36 13.25
CA LEU A 27 -4.61 5.53 12.62
C LEU A 27 -4.72 6.75 13.57
N ILE A 28 -3.83 6.81 14.56
CA ILE A 28 -3.77 7.91 15.53
C ILE A 28 -2.55 8.77 15.19
N ALA A 29 -2.78 10.04 14.80
CA ALA A 29 -1.72 11.00 14.52
C ALA A 29 -0.91 11.28 15.80
N GLY A 30 0.42 11.20 15.72
CA GLY A 30 1.35 11.43 16.84
C GLY A 30 2.16 12.71 16.68
N ASN A 31 1.98 13.45 15.60
CA ASN A 31 2.72 14.67 15.26
C ASN A 31 2.02 15.96 15.72
N ASP A 32 2.73 17.08 15.65
CA ASP A 32 2.12 18.41 15.89
C ASP A 32 1.26 18.83 14.70
N LEU A 33 -0.06 18.75 14.87
CA LEU A 33 -1.05 19.08 13.83
C LEU A 33 -1.06 20.57 13.42
N ARG A 34 -0.41 21.47 14.20
CA ARG A 34 -0.34 22.91 13.92
C ARG A 34 0.75 23.26 12.93
N SER A 35 1.71 22.34 12.69
CA SER A 35 2.98 22.61 11.97
C SER A 35 3.29 21.45 11.00
N MET A 36 2.28 20.95 10.30
CA MET A 36 2.44 19.90 9.30
C MET A 36 2.98 20.45 7.98
N THR A 37 3.88 19.69 7.34
CA THR A 37 4.23 19.94 5.94
C THR A 37 3.06 19.54 5.02
N GLU A 38 3.08 20.02 3.78
CA GLU A 38 2.10 19.65 2.77
C GLU A 38 2.08 18.11 2.53
N ALA A 39 3.27 17.49 2.46
CA ALA A 39 3.42 16.05 2.32
C ALA A 39 2.83 15.29 3.54
N THR A 40 3.05 15.77 4.76
CA THR A 40 2.46 15.16 5.97
C THR A 40 0.92 15.21 5.92
N VAL A 41 0.34 16.34 5.51
CA VAL A 41 -1.12 16.48 5.35
C VAL A 41 -1.64 15.51 4.28
N GLU A 42 -0.98 15.45 3.10
CA GLU A 42 -1.34 14.56 2.02
C GLU A 42 -1.36 13.09 2.49
N ILE A 43 -0.30 12.65 3.19
CA ILE A 43 -0.19 11.27 3.69
C ILE A 43 -1.31 10.97 4.69
N LEU A 44 -1.47 11.80 5.71
CA LEU A 44 -2.42 11.56 6.79
C LEU A 44 -3.90 11.69 6.36
N THR A 45 -4.16 12.32 5.23
CA THR A 45 -5.53 12.54 4.72
C THR A 45 -5.85 11.79 3.43
N ASN A 46 -4.97 10.89 2.98
CA ASN A 46 -5.23 10.08 1.79
C ASN A 46 -6.42 9.15 2.02
N ARG A 47 -7.54 9.48 1.39
CA ARG A 47 -8.81 8.78 1.61
C ARG A 47 -8.81 7.34 1.12
N GLU A 48 -8.05 7.05 0.06
CA GLU A 48 -8.00 5.71 -0.53
C GLU A 48 -7.19 4.74 0.36
N VAL A 49 -6.07 5.19 0.88
CA VAL A 49 -5.27 4.41 1.84
C VAL A 49 -6.01 4.25 3.17
N ILE A 50 -6.69 5.30 3.66
CA ILE A 50 -7.54 5.22 4.86
C ILE A 50 -8.68 4.23 4.64
N ALA A 51 -9.29 4.18 3.45
CA ALA A 51 -10.37 3.23 3.14
C ALA A 51 -9.90 1.77 3.25
N VAL A 52 -8.64 1.47 2.91
CA VAL A 52 -8.06 0.13 3.14
C VAL A 52 -7.98 -0.19 4.64
N ASN A 53 -7.58 0.77 5.47
CA ASN A 53 -7.57 0.60 6.93
C ASN A 53 -8.97 0.33 7.49
N GLN A 54 -9.96 1.09 7.01
CA GLN A 54 -11.35 1.07 7.46
C GLN A 54 -12.22 0.01 6.77
N ASP A 55 -11.61 -0.91 6.02
CA ASP A 55 -12.37 -1.97 5.34
C ASP A 55 -13.18 -2.82 6.34
N PRO A 56 -14.49 -3.05 6.08
CA PRO A 56 -15.40 -3.67 7.03
C PRO A 56 -15.07 -5.14 7.37
N LEU A 57 -14.21 -5.83 6.60
CA LEU A 57 -13.74 -7.15 7.00
C LEU A 57 -12.86 -7.10 8.26
N GLY A 58 -12.20 -5.96 8.55
CA GLY A 58 -11.37 -5.78 9.73
C GLY A 58 -10.16 -6.72 9.83
N ILE A 59 -9.80 -7.38 8.73
CA ILE A 59 -8.66 -8.33 8.71
C ILE A 59 -7.34 -7.61 8.52
N GLN A 60 -6.27 -8.24 8.98
CA GLN A 60 -4.90 -7.75 8.78
C GLN A 60 -4.33 -8.26 7.46
N GLY A 61 -3.42 -7.48 6.88
CA GLY A 61 -2.59 -7.92 5.76
C GLY A 61 -1.54 -8.94 6.19
N THR A 62 -1.12 -9.75 5.24
CA THR A 62 -0.09 -10.78 5.39
C THR A 62 0.96 -10.67 4.30
N PRO A 63 2.23 -11.08 4.57
CA PRO A 63 3.23 -11.15 3.52
C PRO A 63 2.89 -12.25 2.52
N VAL A 64 3.18 -12.00 1.26
CA VAL A 64 3.06 -12.96 0.15
C VAL A 64 4.43 -13.53 -0.21
N SER A 65 5.47 -12.67 -0.19
CA SER A 65 6.84 -13.05 -0.53
C SER A 65 7.64 -13.44 0.72
N GLU A 66 8.59 -14.36 0.55
CA GLU A 66 9.56 -14.72 1.59
C GLU A 66 10.76 -13.75 1.66
N SER A 67 10.85 -12.81 0.72
CA SER A 67 11.91 -11.79 0.72
C SER A 67 11.76 -10.87 1.94
N THR A 68 12.89 -10.52 2.53
CA THR A 68 12.95 -9.57 3.66
C THR A 68 13.41 -8.17 3.26
N THR A 69 13.64 -7.94 1.97
CA THR A 69 14.14 -6.67 1.43
C THR A 69 13.24 -6.07 0.36
N LEU A 70 12.71 -6.91 -0.53
CA LEU A 70 11.70 -6.54 -1.53
C LEU A 70 10.44 -7.34 -1.20
N GLU A 71 9.56 -6.72 -0.46
CA GLU A 71 8.42 -7.42 0.14
C GLU A 71 7.12 -7.14 -0.60
N VAL A 72 6.29 -8.15 -0.72
CA VAL A 72 4.90 -8.02 -1.16
C VAL A 72 4.00 -8.40 0.01
N TRP A 73 3.08 -7.51 0.34
CA TRP A 73 2.06 -7.73 1.35
C TRP A 73 0.68 -7.55 0.72
N HIS A 74 -0.29 -8.33 1.16
CA HIS A 74 -1.66 -8.14 0.71
C HIS A 74 -2.68 -8.29 1.82
N LYS A 75 -3.87 -7.74 1.57
CA LYS A 75 -5.05 -7.83 2.42
C LYS A 75 -6.27 -7.98 1.53
N ARG A 76 -7.10 -8.97 1.79
CA ARG A 76 -8.41 -9.08 1.14
C ARG A 76 -9.33 -7.96 1.64
N LEU A 77 -10.09 -7.37 0.75
CA LEU A 77 -11.09 -6.34 1.02
C LEU A 77 -12.51 -6.89 0.87
N ALA A 78 -13.50 -6.17 1.40
CA ALA A 78 -14.91 -6.57 1.40
C ALA A 78 -15.56 -6.66 0.01
N GLY A 79 -14.97 -6.04 -1.02
CA GLY A 79 -15.44 -6.18 -2.41
C GLY A 79 -15.21 -7.58 -2.96
N ALA A 80 -16.03 -8.00 -3.94
CA ALA A 80 -15.81 -9.27 -4.64
C ALA A 80 -14.45 -9.26 -5.32
N ASP A 81 -13.64 -10.31 -5.06
CA ASP A 81 -12.29 -10.52 -5.60
C ASP A 81 -11.40 -9.25 -5.52
N SER A 82 -11.47 -8.54 -4.37
CA SER A 82 -10.83 -7.24 -4.16
C SER A 82 -9.74 -7.33 -3.10
N HIS A 83 -8.55 -6.82 -3.43
CA HIS A 83 -7.36 -6.86 -2.58
C HIS A 83 -6.67 -5.49 -2.52
N ALA A 84 -6.11 -5.14 -1.36
CA ALA A 84 -5.07 -4.13 -1.25
C ALA A 84 -3.71 -4.83 -1.27
N VAL A 85 -2.78 -4.29 -2.04
CA VAL A 85 -1.42 -4.83 -2.20
C VAL A 85 -0.41 -3.73 -1.93
N VAL A 86 0.60 -4.06 -1.16
CA VAL A 86 1.75 -3.18 -0.85
C VAL A 86 3.01 -3.84 -1.39
N LEU A 87 3.72 -3.13 -2.26
CA LEU A 87 5.06 -3.46 -2.72
C LEU A 87 6.03 -2.58 -1.91
N LEU A 88 6.81 -3.19 -1.03
CA LEU A 88 7.70 -2.49 -0.10
C LEU A 88 9.16 -2.75 -0.45
N ASN A 89 9.93 -1.70 -0.64
CA ASN A 89 11.36 -1.75 -0.87
C ASN A 89 12.13 -1.30 0.39
N ARG A 90 12.89 -2.20 1.01
CA ARG A 90 13.74 -1.89 2.17
C ARG A 90 15.20 -1.64 1.78
N THR A 91 15.52 -1.61 0.50
CA THR A 91 16.90 -1.41 0.02
C THR A 91 17.21 0.08 -0.19
N GLU A 92 18.51 0.39 -0.33
CA GLU A 92 19.03 1.74 -0.55
C GLU A 92 18.86 2.22 -2.01
N VAL A 93 18.30 1.40 -2.90
CA VAL A 93 18.16 1.72 -4.32
C VAL A 93 16.75 1.40 -4.80
N GLU A 94 16.31 2.12 -5.83
CA GLU A 94 15.06 1.79 -6.50
C GLU A 94 15.10 0.38 -7.09
N ALA A 95 14.03 -0.38 -6.95
CA ALA A 95 13.93 -1.76 -7.42
C ALA A 95 12.54 -2.07 -7.97
N GLU A 96 12.48 -2.92 -8.99
CA GLU A 96 11.22 -3.46 -9.48
C GLU A 96 10.73 -4.58 -8.55
N ILE A 97 9.47 -4.50 -8.15
CA ILE A 97 8.78 -5.53 -7.36
C ILE A 97 7.53 -5.96 -8.13
N ALA A 98 7.36 -7.27 -8.27
CA ALA A 98 6.24 -7.86 -8.99
C ALA A 98 5.39 -8.76 -8.08
N VAL A 99 4.10 -8.89 -8.42
CA VAL A 99 3.14 -9.78 -7.78
C VAL A 99 2.24 -10.41 -8.83
N THR A 100 1.94 -11.69 -8.71
CA THR A 100 0.99 -12.39 -9.58
C THR A 100 -0.39 -12.47 -8.92
N TRP A 101 -1.45 -12.52 -9.74
CA TRP A 101 -2.82 -12.68 -9.23
C TRP A 101 -3.01 -14.01 -8.51
N GLU A 102 -2.35 -15.07 -8.99
CA GLU A 102 -2.33 -16.38 -8.35
C GLU A 102 -1.80 -16.30 -6.91
N SER A 103 -0.70 -15.58 -6.68
CA SER A 103 -0.09 -15.44 -5.35
C SER A 103 -0.98 -14.67 -4.35
N LEU A 104 -1.90 -13.84 -4.85
CA LEU A 104 -2.89 -13.13 -4.05
C LEU A 104 -4.16 -13.97 -3.81
N GLY A 105 -4.31 -15.09 -4.53
CA GLY A 105 -5.53 -15.90 -4.49
C GLY A 105 -6.71 -15.27 -5.24
N LEU A 106 -6.46 -14.40 -6.24
CA LEU A 106 -7.50 -13.91 -7.13
C LEU A 106 -8.04 -15.07 -7.97
N SER A 107 -9.36 -15.05 -8.20
CA SER A 107 -10.04 -16.05 -9.04
C SER A 107 -9.92 -15.70 -10.52
N ALA A 108 -9.77 -14.42 -10.84
CA ALA A 108 -9.69 -13.90 -12.20
C ALA A 108 -8.23 -13.79 -12.67
N SER A 109 -7.98 -14.04 -13.95
CA SER A 109 -6.69 -13.78 -14.60
C SER A 109 -6.51 -12.30 -14.98
N LEU A 110 -7.62 -11.59 -15.22
CA LEU A 110 -7.65 -10.15 -15.53
C LEU A 110 -8.11 -9.37 -14.29
N ALA A 111 -7.37 -8.35 -13.90
CA ALA A 111 -7.75 -7.51 -12.77
C ALA A 111 -7.55 -6.01 -13.05
N GLN A 112 -8.48 -5.20 -12.57
CA GLN A 112 -8.36 -3.75 -12.57
C GLN A 112 -7.41 -3.32 -11.44
N VAL A 113 -6.43 -2.49 -11.75
CA VAL A 113 -5.43 -1.97 -10.80
C VAL A 113 -5.60 -0.46 -10.64
N ARG A 114 -5.61 0.00 -9.39
CA ARG A 114 -5.65 1.43 -9.02
C ARG A 114 -4.53 1.76 -8.06
N ASP A 115 -3.71 2.75 -8.39
CA ASP A 115 -2.67 3.29 -7.50
C ASP A 115 -3.34 4.22 -6.47
N LEU A 116 -3.22 3.85 -5.19
CA LEU A 116 -3.91 4.54 -4.09
C LEU A 116 -3.20 5.82 -3.64
N TRP A 117 -1.88 5.90 -3.83
CA TRP A 117 -1.13 7.12 -3.51
C TRP A 117 -1.32 8.19 -4.57
N ARG A 118 -1.32 7.80 -5.85
CA ARG A 118 -1.54 8.71 -6.98
C ARG A 118 -3.01 8.99 -7.26
N GLY A 119 -3.93 8.16 -6.71
CA GLY A 119 -5.35 8.27 -6.99
C GLY A 119 -5.69 8.04 -8.47
N GLN A 120 -4.96 7.14 -9.14
CA GLN A 120 -5.05 6.92 -10.58
C GLN A 120 -5.29 5.46 -10.92
N ASP A 121 -6.13 5.24 -11.94
CA ASP A 121 -6.31 3.91 -12.51
C ASP A 121 -5.10 3.57 -13.40
N VAL A 122 -4.48 2.43 -13.12
CA VAL A 122 -3.39 1.87 -13.95
C VAL A 122 -3.99 1.18 -15.17
N GLY A 123 -5.14 0.53 -15.01
CA GLY A 123 -5.87 -0.21 -16.04
C GLY A 123 -6.10 -1.66 -15.66
N ALA A 124 -6.66 -2.41 -16.61
CA ALA A 124 -6.84 -3.85 -16.49
C ALA A 124 -5.56 -4.58 -16.93
N LEU A 125 -5.03 -5.44 -16.08
CA LEU A 125 -3.80 -6.18 -16.30
C LEU A 125 -4.02 -7.69 -16.19
N ASP A 126 -3.37 -8.43 -17.08
CA ASP A 126 -3.34 -9.89 -17.05
C ASP A 126 -2.26 -10.40 -16.09
N GLU A 127 -2.56 -11.50 -15.41
CA GLU A 127 -1.62 -12.31 -14.63
C GLU A 127 -0.95 -11.64 -13.43
N GLY A 128 -0.73 -10.32 -13.41
CA GLY A 128 -0.05 -9.67 -12.31
C GLY A 128 0.24 -8.18 -12.51
N TYR A 129 0.97 -7.61 -11.54
CA TYR A 129 1.39 -6.21 -11.53
C TYR A 129 2.86 -6.11 -11.13
N ALA A 130 3.60 -5.22 -11.77
CA ALA A 130 4.96 -4.85 -11.40
C ALA A 130 5.12 -3.33 -11.37
N ALA A 131 5.93 -2.83 -10.46
CA ALA A 131 6.26 -1.42 -10.37
C ALA A 131 7.68 -1.19 -9.90
N LEU A 132 8.28 -0.07 -10.32
CA LEU A 132 9.50 0.47 -9.72
C LEU A 132 9.13 1.12 -8.39
N VAL A 133 9.77 0.66 -7.31
CA VAL A 133 9.54 1.14 -5.95
C VAL A 133 10.77 1.88 -5.47
N PRO A 134 10.67 3.15 -5.05
CA PRO A 134 11.80 3.93 -4.55
C PRO A 134 12.53 3.22 -3.39
N ALA A 135 13.79 3.60 -3.16
CA ALA A 135 14.52 3.17 -1.96
C ALA A 135 13.73 3.53 -0.70
N HIS A 136 13.61 2.60 0.24
CA HIS A 136 12.83 2.71 1.48
C HIS A 136 11.35 3.12 1.27
N GLY A 137 10.85 2.99 0.04
CA GLY A 137 9.54 3.44 -0.38
C GLY A 137 8.53 2.32 -0.54
N VAL A 138 7.37 2.71 -1.05
CA VAL A 138 6.22 1.84 -1.23
C VAL A 138 5.45 2.19 -2.50
N VAL A 139 4.87 1.18 -3.13
CA VAL A 139 3.74 1.32 -4.04
C VAL A 139 2.56 0.58 -3.41
N MET A 140 1.41 1.24 -3.32
CA MET A 140 0.19 0.63 -2.78
C MET A 140 -0.92 0.71 -3.81
N VAL A 141 -1.46 -0.45 -4.16
CA VAL A 141 -2.52 -0.56 -5.16
C VAL A 141 -3.73 -1.31 -4.61
N LYS A 142 -4.90 -0.97 -5.15
CA LYS A 142 -6.10 -1.81 -5.05
C LYS A 142 -6.23 -2.62 -6.34
N VAL A 143 -6.44 -3.92 -6.18
CA VAL A 143 -6.63 -4.87 -7.27
C VAL A 143 -8.04 -5.45 -7.17
N THR A 144 -8.78 -5.50 -8.28
CA THR A 144 -10.13 -6.07 -8.33
C THR A 144 -10.24 -6.98 -9.54
N GLY A 145 -10.48 -8.26 -9.31
CA GLY A 145 -10.71 -9.25 -10.38
C GLY A 145 -11.95 -8.93 -11.21
N GLN A 146 -11.90 -9.22 -12.51
CA GLN A 146 -12.98 -9.00 -13.49
C GLN A 146 -13.58 -10.32 -13.97
#